data_8422e98eb895d8e4893dc9fa0524278d
#
_entry.id   8422e98eb895d8e4893dc9fa0524278d
#
_cell.length_a   1.000
_cell.length_b   1.000
_cell.length_c   1.000
_cell.angle_alpha   90.00
_cell.angle_beta   90.00
_cell.angle_gamma   90.00
#
_symmetry.space_group_name_H-M   'P 1'
#
loop_
_entity.id
_entity.type
_entity.pdbx_description
1 polymer ?
#
loop_
_entity_poly.entity_id
_entity_poly.type
_entity_poly.pdbx_seq_one_letter_code
_entity_poly.pdbx_strand_id
1 'polypeptide(L)'
;TPTMMTAQNLDGIDEIRPGNYAFFDVFQSAIGSCTLDEIAFSVLATVVSVHPEGERAVIDAGALALSKDPGPTHVDPDCGYGRIVAVDDQHPLPGLRLTSVSQEHGEIKGPGTAALRPGTHLRILPNHSCLAAACFDRYNVVRGTEVVDEWRPFRGW
;
A
#
# COMPACT_ATOMS: atom_id res chain seq x y z
N THR A 1 -0.18 10.51 -13.79
CA THR A 1 -1.29 10.83 -12.86
C THR A 1 -1.12 12.21 -12.20
N PRO A 2 0.04 12.60 -11.62
CA PRO A 2 0.20 13.94 -11.03
C PRO A 2 -0.15 15.06 -11.99
N THR A 3 0.33 15.01 -13.22
CA THR A 3 0.03 16.02 -14.26
C THR A 3 -1.48 16.18 -14.46
N MET A 4 -2.23 15.09 -14.54
CA MET A 4 -3.69 15.12 -14.70
C MET A 4 -4.39 15.76 -13.49
N MET A 5 -3.89 15.48 -12.29
CA MET A 5 -4.53 15.94 -11.03
C MET A 5 -4.17 17.38 -10.67
N THR A 6 -3.00 17.87 -11.07
CA THR A 6 -2.45 19.14 -10.58
C THR A 6 -2.21 20.20 -11.66
N ALA A 7 -2.22 19.83 -12.94
CA ALA A 7 -1.98 20.80 -14.01
C ALA A 7 -3.14 21.79 -14.15
N GLN A 8 -2.82 23.08 -14.11
CA GLN A 8 -3.81 24.16 -14.31
C GLN A 8 -4.01 24.50 -15.79
N ASN A 9 -3.06 24.15 -16.64
CA ASN A 9 -3.09 24.37 -18.08
C ASN A 9 -2.48 23.18 -18.80
N LEU A 10 -3.13 22.72 -19.87
CA LEU A 10 -2.72 21.63 -20.72
C LEU A 10 -2.46 22.06 -22.18
N ASP A 11 -2.29 23.36 -22.41
CA ASP A 11 -2.01 23.90 -23.75
C ASP A 11 -0.74 23.26 -24.35
N GLY A 12 -0.86 22.76 -25.58
CA GLY A 12 0.24 22.08 -26.27
C GLY A 12 0.42 20.61 -25.87
N ILE A 13 -0.50 20.05 -25.09
CA ILE A 13 -0.54 18.62 -24.77
C ILE A 13 -1.71 17.98 -25.54
N ASP A 14 -1.40 17.08 -26.47
CA ASP A 14 -2.41 16.40 -27.29
C ASP A 14 -2.98 15.15 -26.61
N GLU A 15 -2.22 14.53 -25.67
CA GLU A 15 -2.62 13.28 -25.02
C GLU A 15 -2.06 13.18 -23.60
N ILE A 16 -2.88 12.70 -22.67
CA ILE A 16 -2.47 12.34 -21.30
C ILE A 16 -2.76 10.86 -21.06
N ARG A 17 -1.79 10.13 -20.52
CA ARG A 17 -1.89 8.71 -20.19
C ARG A 17 -1.81 8.50 -18.66
N PRO A 18 -2.89 8.77 -17.90
CA PRO A 18 -2.90 8.54 -16.46
C PRO A 18 -2.90 7.03 -16.19
N GLY A 19 -1.89 6.53 -15.48
CA GLY A 19 -1.77 5.11 -15.13
C GLY A 19 -2.45 4.80 -13.80
N ASN A 20 -2.01 5.43 -12.73
CA ASN A 20 -2.32 5.08 -11.36
C ASN A 20 -3.57 5.78 -10.76
N TYR A 21 -4.39 6.45 -11.54
CA TYR A 21 -5.53 7.21 -11.04
C TYR A 21 -6.70 6.34 -10.53
N ALA A 22 -6.78 5.09 -10.99
CA ALA A 22 -7.86 4.19 -10.60
C ALA A 22 -7.69 3.62 -9.19
N PHE A 23 -6.46 3.51 -8.72
CA PHE A 23 -6.14 2.94 -7.41
C PHE A 23 -5.51 3.95 -6.46
N PHE A 24 -4.72 4.88 -6.97
CA PHE A 24 -3.77 5.67 -6.21
C PHE A 24 -2.85 4.81 -5.34
N ASP A 25 -1.95 5.43 -4.59
CA ASP A 25 -1.02 4.78 -3.68
C ASP A 25 -0.36 5.80 -2.74
N VAL A 26 0.51 5.30 -1.85
CA VAL A 26 1.24 6.16 -0.91
C VAL A 26 2.11 7.19 -1.63
N PHE A 27 2.71 6.83 -2.78
CA PHE A 27 3.50 7.79 -3.56
C PHE A 27 2.63 8.95 -4.06
N GLN A 28 1.46 8.66 -4.63
CA GLN A 28 0.54 9.68 -5.14
C GLN A 28 0.02 10.59 -4.01
N SER A 29 -0.25 10.01 -2.85
CA SER A 29 -0.64 10.78 -1.67
C SER A 29 0.49 11.70 -1.18
N ALA A 30 1.73 11.20 -1.10
CA ALA A 30 2.88 11.99 -0.64
C ALA A 30 3.19 13.21 -1.52
N ILE A 31 2.93 13.12 -2.83
CA ILE A 31 3.13 14.23 -3.79
C ILE A 31 1.87 15.08 -4.01
N GLY A 32 0.80 14.85 -3.24
CA GLY A 32 -0.40 15.68 -3.26
C GLY A 32 -1.38 15.41 -4.41
N SER A 33 -1.27 14.26 -5.11
CA SER A 33 -2.22 13.87 -6.16
C SER A 33 -3.53 13.32 -5.62
N CYS A 34 -3.54 12.82 -4.38
CA CYS A 34 -4.70 12.29 -3.68
C CYS A 34 -4.48 12.35 -2.16
N THR A 35 -5.52 12.07 -1.40
CA THR A 35 -5.45 11.81 0.05
C THR A 35 -5.22 10.31 0.31
N LEU A 36 -4.93 9.92 1.56
CA LEU A 36 -4.84 8.51 1.93
C LEU A 36 -6.19 7.79 1.78
N ASP A 37 -7.30 8.50 2.05
CA ASP A 37 -8.66 7.96 1.96
C ASP A 37 -9.09 7.63 0.53
N GLU A 38 -8.44 8.23 -0.46
CA GLU A 38 -8.70 7.98 -1.88
C GLU A 38 -7.89 6.80 -2.43
N ILE A 39 -7.00 6.19 -1.64
CA ILE A 39 -6.26 4.99 -2.06
C ILE A 39 -7.22 3.79 -2.04
N ALA A 40 -7.56 3.29 -3.22
CA ALA A 40 -8.53 2.20 -3.37
C ALA A 40 -7.91 0.79 -3.32
N PHE A 41 -6.58 0.67 -3.45
CA PHE A 41 -5.89 -0.63 -3.46
C PHE A 41 -5.10 -0.85 -2.18
N SER A 42 -5.25 -2.02 -1.58
CA SER A 42 -4.46 -2.46 -0.45
C SER A 42 -4.20 -3.96 -0.49
N VAL A 43 -3.14 -4.40 0.19
CA VAL A 43 -2.82 -5.82 0.37
C VAL A 43 -3.22 -6.23 1.77
N LEU A 44 -4.09 -7.25 1.89
CA LEU A 44 -4.41 -7.86 3.17
C LEU A 44 -3.24 -8.76 3.59
N ALA A 45 -2.76 -8.58 4.81
CA ALA A 45 -1.65 -9.32 5.38
C ALA A 45 -2.00 -9.84 6.77
N THR A 46 -1.36 -10.95 7.16
CA THR A 46 -1.49 -11.53 8.48
C THR A 46 -0.18 -11.39 9.26
N VAL A 47 -0.28 -11.02 10.51
CA VAL A 47 0.87 -11.06 11.43
C VAL A 47 1.20 -12.51 11.74
N VAL A 48 2.41 -12.97 11.38
CA VAL A 48 2.86 -14.36 11.58
C VAL A 48 3.69 -14.52 12.86
N SER A 49 4.39 -13.47 13.29
CA SER A 49 5.11 -13.47 14.57
C SER A 49 5.27 -12.08 15.14
N VAL A 50 5.43 -12.01 16.47
CA VAL A 50 5.68 -10.76 17.22
C VAL A 50 6.86 -11.00 18.16
N HIS A 51 7.79 -10.05 18.21
CA HIS A 51 9.01 -10.05 19.01
C HIS A 51 9.07 -8.76 19.86
N PRO A 52 8.41 -8.74 21.02
CA PRO A 52 8.25 -7.51 21.81
C PRO A 52 9.57 -6.87 22.24
N GLU A 53 10.56 -7.70 22.58
CA GLU A 53 11.90 -7.25 23.00
C GLU A 53 12.65 -6.45 21.94
N GLY A 54 12.27 -6.62 20.67
CA GLY A 54 12.86 -5.91 19.53
C GLY A 54 11.90 -4.92 18.87
N GLU A 55 10.74 -4.67 19.49
CA GLU A 55 9.66 -3.86 18.88
C GLU A 55 9.41 -4.25 17.42
N ARG A 56 9.32 -5.57 17.16
CA ARG A 56 9.28 -6.14 15.83
C ARG A 56 8.13 -7.11 15.65
N ALA A 57 7.51 -7.08 14.49
CA ALA A 57 6.55 -8.09 14.02
C ALA A 57 6.85 -8.48 12.57
N VAL A 58 6.42 -9.65 12.17
CA VAL A 58 6.56 -10.16 10.80
C VAL A 58 5.17 -10.42 10.24
N ILE A 59 4.95 -10.03 8.97
CA ILE A 59 3.73 -10.30 8.21
C ILE A 59 4.02 -11.19 7.00
N ASP A 60 3.00 -11.89 6.51
CA ASP A 60 3.02 -12.76 5.33
C ASP A 60 2.90 -12.00 3.99
N ALA A 61 3.24 -10.73 3.96
CA ALA A 61 3.27 -9.90 2.76
C ALA A 61 4.68 -9.33 2.55
N GLY A 62 5.39 -9.89 1.59
CA GLY A 62 6.74 -9.48 1.19
C GLY A 62 6.75 -8.82 -0.19
N ALA A 63 7.90 -8.87 -0.85
CA ALA A 63 8.12 -8.26 -2.15
C ALA A 63 7.22 -8.84 -3.27
N LEU A 64 6.83 -10.10 -3.17
CA LEU A 64 5.91 -10.74 -4.12
C LEU A 64 4.45 -10.26 -3.99
N ALA A 65 4.12 -9.57 -2.90
CA ALA A 65 2.80 -8.98 -2.69
C ALA A 65 2.80 -7.45 -2.82
N LEU A 66 3.88 -6.80 -2.37
CA LEU A 66 3.97 -5.35 -2.21
C LEU A 66 4.91 -4.67 -3.21
N SER A 67 5.68 -5.44 -3.97
CA SER A 67 6.88 -5.00 -4.68
C SER A 67 8.02 -4.58 -3.73
N LYS A 68 9.13 -4.14 -4.31
CA LYS A 68 10.28 -3.59 -3.58
C LYS A 68 10.51 -2.12 -3.89
N ASP A 69 9.46 -1.44 -4.32
CA ASP A 69 9.53 0.00 -4.60
C ASP A 69 9.72 0.77 -3.28
N PRO A 70 10.81 1.53 -3.14
CA PRO A 70 11.07 2.31 -1.93
C PRO A 70 10.11 3.48 -1.74
N GLY A 71 9.28 3.77 -2.75
CA GLY A 71 8.26 4.80 -2.68
C GLY A 71 8.80 6.24 -2.66
N PRO A 72 8.08 7.16 -2.03
CA PRO A 72 8.37 8.59 -2.07
C PRO A 72 9.48 9.02 -1.09
N THR A 73 10.60 8.30 -1.03
CA THR A 73 11.70 8.56 -0.07
C THR A 73 12.28 9.96 -0.16
N HIS A 74 12.13 10.64 -1.30
CA HIS A 74 12.55 12.03 -1.50
C HIS A 74 11.62 13.06 -0.84
N VAL A 75 10.38 12.68 -0.52
CA VAL A 75 9.39 13.51 0.20
C VAL A 75 9.25 13.05 1.64
N ASP A 76 9.25 11.74 1.85
CA ASP A 76 9.13 11.09 3.15
C ASP A 76 10.20 9.99 3.27
N PRO A 77 11.40 10.32 3.79
CA PRO A 77 12.50 9.36 3.95
C PRO A 77 12.13 8.14 4.80
N ASP A 78 11.11 8.28 5.63
CA ASP A 78 10.64 7.25 6.55
C ASP A 78 9.38 6.51 6.07
N CYS A 79 9.02 6.61 4.78
CA CYS A 79 7.82 5.97 4.26
C CYS A 79 7.77 4.44 4.41
N GLY A 80 8.93 3.77 4.50
CA GLY A 80 9.01 2.31 4.53
C GLY A 80 8.55 1.69 3.20
N TYR A 81 7.92 0.51 3.27
CA TYR A 81 7.42 -0.21 2.08
C TYR A 81 5.88 -0.19 1.97
N GLY A 82 5.26 0.84 2.55
CA GLY A 82 3.82 1.06 2.54
C GLY A 82 3.30 1.52 3.91
N ARG A 83 2.04 1.96 3.95
CA ARG A 83 1.37 2.36 5.19
C ARG A 83 0.56 1.20 5.74
N ILE A 84 0.70 0.96 7.04
CA ILE A 84 -0.01 -0.10 7.75
C ILE A 84 -1.27 0.50 8.33
N VAL A 85 -2.44 -0.07 7.98
CA VAL A 85 -3.74 0.36 8.45
C VAL A 85 -4.52 -0.83 9.02
N ALA A 86 -5.53 -0.56 9.85
CA ALA A 86 -6.47 -1.60 10.29
C ALA A 86 -7.33 -2.08 9.12
N VAL A 87 -7.99 -3.23 9.28
CA VAL A 87 -8.81 -3.82 8.20
C VAL A 87 -9.97 -2.90 7.81
N ASP A 88 -10.51 -2.18 8.76
CA ASP A 88 -11.69 -1.31 8.65
C ASP A 88 -11.39 0.20 8.66
N ASP A 89 -10.09 0.58 8.60
CA ASP A 89 -9.66 1.99 8.63
C ASP A 89 -8.67 2.29 7.48
N GLN A 90 -8.59 3.54 7.06
CA GLN A 90 -7.60 4.06 6.09
C GLN A 90 -6.44 4.82 6.78
N HIS A 91 -6.58 5.14 8.06
CA HIS A 91 -5.56 5.88 8.78
C HIS A 91 -4.41 4.97 9.21
N PRO A 92 -3.16 5.39 9.00
CA PRO A 92 -2.00 4.62 9.42
C PRO A 92 -2.01 4.35 10.94
N LEU A 93 -1.75 3.10 11.30
CA LEU A 93 -1.62 2.70 12.69
C LEU A 93 -0.38 3.35 13.31
N PRO A 94 -0.53 4.07 14.43
CA PRO A 94 0.57 4.80 15.03
C PRO A 94 1.65 3.86 15.54
N GLY A 95 2.91 4.30 15.43
CA GLY A 95 4.06 3.54 15.90
C GLY A 95 4.33 2.23 15.17
N LEU A 96 3.77 2.04 13.98
CA LEU A 96 4.06 0.90 13.11
C LEU A 96 4.68 1.39 11.80
N ARG A 97 5.75 0.70 11.37
CA ARG A 97 6.42 0.97 10.11
C ARG A 97 6.84 -0.34 9.45
N LEU A 98 6.52 -0.52 8.19
CA LEU A 98 7.01 -1.64 7.38
C LEU A 98 8.41 -1.28 6.88
N THR A 99 9.43 -1.77 7.58
CA THR A 99 10.83 -1.32 7.40
C THR A 99 11.60 -2.10 6.35
N SER A 100 11.23 -3.36 6.13
CA SER A 100 11.85 -4.18 5.11
C SER A 100 10.88 -5.22 4.56
N VAL A 101 11.16 -5.67 3.34
CA VAL A 101 10.46 -6.79 2.69
C VAL A 101 11.49 -7.78 2.14
N SER A 102 11.35 -9.04 2.54
CA SER A 102 11.97 -10.19 1.88
C SER A 102 11.03 -10.71 0.78
N GLN A 103 11.26 -11.91 0.27
CA GLN A 103 10.42 -12.43 -0.80
C GLN A 103 8.96 -12.58 -0.37
N GLU A 104 8.70 -13.30 0.71
CA GLU A 104 7.36 -13.67 1.19
C GLU A 104 6.92 -12.86 2.42
N HIS A 105 7.84 -12.20 3.12
CA HIS A 105 7.57 -11.59 4.42
C HIS A 105 7.95 -10.12 4.46
N GLY A 106 7.16 -9.36 5.23
CA GLY A 106 7.46 -7.99 5.61
C GLY A 106 7.82 -7.89 7.10
N GLU A 107 8.79 -7.03 7.43
CA GLU A 107 9.16 -6.72 8.81
C GLU A 107 8.56 -5.38 9.22
N ILE A 108 7.75 -5.41 10.27
CA ILE A 108 7.19 -4.23 10.93
C ILE A 108 8.03 -3.91 12.16
N LYS A 109 8.36 -2.63 12.36
CA LYS A 109 9.03 -2.13 13.56
C LYS A 109 8.26 -0.99 14.20
N GLY A 110 8.52 -0.83 15.50
CA GLY A 110 8.07 0.29 16.32
C GLY A 110 7.22 -0.14 17.52
N PRO A 111 6.97 0.80 18.43
CA PRO A 111 6.30 0.51 19.71
C PRO A 111 4.87 0.00 19.54
N GLY A 112 4.20 0.33 18.44
CA GLY A 112 2.86 -0.19 18.12
C GLY A 112 2.81 -1.71 17.96
N THR A 113 3.95 -2.39 17.72
CA THR A 113 4.02 -3.85 17.61
C THR A 113 3.59 -4.58 18.89
N ALA A 114 3.68 -3.93 20.05
CA ALA A 114 3.23 -4.48 21.34
C ALA A 114 1.72 -4.81 21.37
N ALA A 115 0.92 -4.12 20.55
CA ALA A 115 -0.52 -4.37 20.43
C ALA A 115 -0.86 -5.51 19.45
N LEU A 116 0.08 -5.92 18.61
CA LEU A 116 -0.14 -6.97 17.61
C LEU A 116 -0.07 -8.37 18.24
N ARG A 117 -0.72 -9.32 17.59
CA ARG A 117 -0.68 -10.75 17.94
C ARG A 117 -0.58 -11.56 16.64
N PRO A 118 0.06 -12.74 16.65
CA PRO A 118 -0.04 -13.67 15.53
C PRO A 118 -1.51 -13.94 15.18
N GLY A 119 -1.82 -13.89 13.88
CA GLY A 119 -3.19 -13.98 13.37
C GLY A 119 -3.91 -12.63 13.23
N THR A 120 -3.34 -11.51 13.72
CA THR A 120 -3.91 -10.18 13.46
C THR A 120 -3.85 -9.89 11.96
N HIS A 121 -4.99 -9.49 11.38
CA HIS A 121 -5.05 -9.02 10.01
C HIS A 121 -4.81 -7.51 9.94
N LEU A 122 -4.03 -7.10 8.96
CA LEU A 122 -3.69 -5.71 8.65
C LEU A 122 -3.86 -5.49 7.14
N ARG A 123 -4.12 -4.27 6.74
CA ARG A 123 -4.00 -3.87 5.33
C ARG A 123 -2.74 -3.02 5.15
N ILE A 124 -2.07 -3.24 4.03
CA ILE A 124 -0.92 -2.44 3.62
C ILE A 124 -1.33 -1.62 2.40
N LEU A 125 -1.32 -0.30 2.54
CA LEU A 125 -1.42 0.61 1.40
C LEU A 125 -0.04 0.65 0.74
N PRO A 126 0.12 0.15 -0.50
CA PRO A 126 1.45 0.03 -1.10
C PRO A 126 2.03 1.39 -1.50
N ASN A 127 3.35 1.46 -1.55
CA ASN A 127 4.03 2.63 -2.11
C ASN A 127 3.71 2.81 -3.60
N HIS A 128 3.58 1.71 -4.35
CA HIS A 128 3.32 1.72 -5.78
C HIS A 128 2.24 0.68 -6.13
N SER A 129 1.01 1.13 -6.26
CA SER A 129 -0.13 0.24 -6.51
C SER A 129 -0.02 -0.53 -7.82
N CYS A 130 0.54 0.06 -8.90
CA CYS A 130 0.69 -0.63 -10.18
C CYS A 130 1.58 -1.88 -10.05
N LEU A 131 2.69 -1.79 -9.31
CA LEU A 131 3.60 -2.93 -9.11
C LEU A 131 2.98 -3.97 -8.18
N ALA A 132 2.35 -3.54 -7.09
CA ALA A 132 1.70 -4.46 -6.16
C ALA A 132 0.50 -5.15 -6.83
N ALA A 133 -0.37 -4.42 -7.52
CA ALA A 133 -1.51 -4.99 -8.23
C ALA A 133 -1.09 -6.02 -9.30
N ALA A 134 0.05 -5.79 -9.97
CA ALA A 134 0.58 -6.73 -10.96
C ALA A 134 0.94 -8.11 -10.38
N CYS A 135 1.10 -8.23 -9.06
CA CYS A 135 1.40 -9.51 -8.40
C CYS A 135 0.17 -10.43 -8.23
N PHE A 136 -1.04 -9.93 -8.46
CA PHE A 136 -2.28 -10.66 -8.19
C PHE A 136 -3.09 -10.89 -9.46
N ASP A 137 -3.69 -12.08 -9.60
CA ASP A 137 -4.54 -12.46 -10.73
C ASP A 137 -6.01 -12.07 -10.54
N ARG A 138 -6.36 -11.59 -9.36
CA ARG A 138 -7.70 -11.13 -8.99
C ARG A 138 -7.64 -10.13 -7.85
N TYR A 139 -8.65 -9.28 -7.76
CA TYR A 139 -8.85 -8.33 -6.68
C TYR A 139 -10.21 -8.55 -6.06
N ASN A 140 -10.27 -8.68 -4.75
CA ASN A 140 -11.54 -8.65 -4.03
C ASN A 140 -12.01 -7.19 -3.92
N VAL A 141 -13.19 -6.90 -4.44
CA VAL A 141 -13.83 -5.59 -4.26
C VAL A 141 -14.55 -5.60 -2.92
N VAL A 142 -14.20 -4.66 -2.04
CA VAL A 142 -14.75 -4.63 -0.69
C VAL A 142 -15.59 -3.38 -0.44
N ARG A 143 -16.62 -3.54 0.39
CA ARG A 143 -17.38 -2.45 0.98
C ARG A 143 -17.24 -2.57 2.50
N GLY A 144 -16.43 -1.69 3.09
CA GLY A 144 -15.95 -1.91 4.45
C GLY A 144 -15.13 -3.20 4.53
N THR A 145 -15.59 -4.18 5.31
CA THR A 145 -14.95 -5.50 5.46
C THR A 145 -15.63 -6.62 4.66
N GLU A 146 -16.71 -6.31 3.95
CA GLU A 146 -17.48 -7.28 3.15
C GLU A 146 -16.95 -7.33 1.72
N VAL A 147 -16.66 -8.54 1.20
CA VAL A 147 -16.34 -8.76 -0.21
C VAL A 147 -17.64 -8.74 -1.00
N VAL A 148 -17.77 -7.78 -1.93
CA VAL A 148 -19.00 -7.58 -2.73
C VAL A 148 -18.83 -7.97 -4.18
N ASP A 149 -17.58 -8.09 -4.69
CA ASP A 149 -17.28 -8.47 -6.07
C ASP A 149 -15.85 -9.00 -6.20
N GLU A 150 -15.49 -9.57 -7.34
CA GLU A 150 -14.14 -9.99 -7.73
C GLU A 150 -13.82 -9.41 -9.11
N TRP A 151 -12.71 -8.69 -9.22
CA TRP A 151 -12.20 -8.21 -10.49
C TRP A 151 -10.95 -8.98 -10.93
N ARG A 152 -10.85 -9.23 -12.23
CA ARG A 152 -9.69 -9.85 -12.85
C ARG A 152 -9.03 -8.90 -13.83
N PRO A 153 -7.74 -8.57 -13.64
CA PRO A 153 -7.04 -7.72 -14.57
C PRO A 153 -6.84 -8.44 -15.91
N PHE A 154 -7.06 -7.75 -17.00
CA PHE A 154 -6.60 -8.19 -18.30
C PHE A 154 -5.11 -7.89 -18.41
N ARG A 155 -4.32 -8.91 -18.72
CA ARG A 155 -2.88 -8.83 -18.87
C ARG A 155 -2.48 -9.32 -20.26
N GLY A 156 -1.35 -8.85 -20.71
CA GLY A 156 -0.75 -9.20 -21.99
C GLY A 156 -0.42 -7.96 -22.82
N TRP A 157 0.64 -8.09 -23.53
CA TRP A 157 1.16 -7.06 -24.44
C TRP A 157 1.00 -7.56 -25.86
#